data_f377ef6cc856de88dc6b0d8bfd5de89e
#
_entry.id   f377ef6cc856de88dc6b0d8bfd5de89e
#
_cell.length_a   1.000
_cell.length_b   1.000
_cell.length_c   1.000
_cell.angle_alpha   90.00
_cell.angle_beta   90.00
_cell.angle_gamma   90.00
#
_symmetry.space_group_name_H-M   'P 1'
#
loop_
_entity.id
_entity.type
_entity.pdbx_description
1 polymer ?
#
loop_
_entity_poly.entity_id
_entity_poly.type
_entity_poly.pdbx_seq_one_letter_code
_entity_poly.pdbx_strand_id
1 'polypeptide(L)'
;DSLGRLVNNNASESHISLKINSNILRYNFSSSMKLIKTETNRYIKAPTALYIPPREMFSLFDGFISLYEKREVSFDETYLDLAKALNAAPLKGQAYERSIELIQPLLDKWNIQVVKKNNRFYIIEEGKEYEAHLVAEGLRKMATMLYLVINGELKENSILFWDEPEANLNPSLISVVAELLVNLAKNGIQIFICT
;
A
#
# COMPACT_ATOMS: atom_id res chain seq x y z
N ASP A 1 17.06 15.60 2.98
CA ASP A 1 17.51 15.05 1.69
C ASP A 1 17.10 16.00 0.56
N SER A 2 18.00 16.22 -0.40
CA SER A 2 17.72 17.18 -1.48
C SER A 2 16.93 16.49 -2.60
N LEU A 3 15.87 17.15 -3.05
CA LEU A 3 15.06 16.75 -4.22
C LEU A 3 15.91 16.62 -5.51
N GLY A 4 17.14 17.15 -5.49
CA GLY A 4 18.07 17.05 -6.59
C GLY A 4 18.43 15.63 -7.01
N ARG A 5 18.23 14.63 -6.14
CA ARG A 5 18.39 13.20 -6.47
C ARG A 5 17.35 12.70 -7.47
N LEU A 6 16.23 13.40 -7.64
CA LEU A 6 15.19 13.08 -8.62
C LEU A 6 15.48 13.69 -10.00
N VAL A 7 16.56 14.45 -10.12
CA VAL A 7 17.01 15.01 -11.40
C VAL A 7 18.07 14.09 -11.98
N ASN A 8 17.91 13.71 -13.24
CA ASN A 8 18.93 12.92 -13.94
C ASN A 8 20.26 13.64 -13.93
N ASN A 9 21.37 12.94 -13.72
CA ASN A 9 22.72 13.49 -13.63
C ASN A 9 23.14 14.31 -14.87
N ASN A 10 22.52 14.09 -16.01
CA ASN A 10 22.77 14.80 -17.27
C ASN A 10 21.75 15.91 -17.53
N ALA A 11 20.87 16.23 -16.60
CA ALA A 11 19.85 17.28 -16.71
C ALA A 11 19.97 18.29 -15.58
N SER A 12 19.58 19.53 -15.84
CA SER A 12 19.50 20.58 -14.81
C SER A 12 18.16 20.63 -14.09
N GLU A 13 17.12 20.11 -14.74
CA GLU A 13 15.75 20.16 -14.26
C GLU A 13 15.01 18.85 -14.56
N SER A 14 14.00 18.56 -13.76
CA SER A 14 13.00 17.51 -14.00
C SER A 14 11.61 18.08 -13.76
N HIS A 15 10.63 17.49 -14.44
CA HIS A 15 9.23 17.83 -14.22
C HIS A 15 8.38 16.57 -14.12
N ILE A 16 7.39 16.63 -13.26
CA ILE A 16 6.35 15.60 -13.13
C ILE A 16 5.02 16.27 -13.43
N SER A 17 4.24 15.67 -14.32
CA SER A 17 2.88 16.11 -14.62
C SER A 17 1.90 15.01 -14.29
N LEU A 18 0.98 15.29 -13.38
CA LEU A 18 -0.09 14.38 -12.98
C LEU A 18 -1.42 14.95 -13.48
N LYS A 19 -2.17 14.14 -14.20
CA LYS A 19 -3.54 14.47 -14.60
C LYS A 19 -4.51 13.66 -13.75
N ILE A 20 -5.29 14.37 -12.93
CA ILE A 20 -6.33 13.78 -12.08
C ILE A 20 -7.67 14.35 -12.54
N ASN A 21 -8.49 13.52 -13.18
CA ASN A 21 -9.71 13.94 -13.87
C ASN A 21 -9.41 15.03 -14.93
N SER A 22 -9.99 16.23 -14.80
CA SER A 22 -9.76 17.40 -15.66
C SER A 22 -8.63 18.31 -15.17
N ASN A 23 -8.04 18.02 -14.02
CA ASN A 23 -7.02 18.88 -13.41
C ASN A 23 -5.63 18.34 -13.70
N ILE A 24 -4.68 19.25 -13.92
CA ILE A 24 -3.28 18.93 -14.14
C ILE A 24 -2.47 19.54 -13.00
N LEU A 25 -1.70 18.69 -12.32
CA LEU A 25 -0.69 19.07 -11.34
C LEU A 25 0.66 19.02 -12.02
N ARG A 26 1.44 20.09 -11.92
CA ARG A 26 2.82 20.12 -12.42
C ARG A 26 3.76 20.43 -11.29
N TYR A 27 4.81 19.62 -11.20
CA TYR A 27 5.91 19.78 -10.27
C TYR A 27 7.19 19.98 -11.06
N ASN A 28 7.83 21.15 -10.90
CA ASN A 28 9.12 21.42 -11.49
C ASN A 28 10.15 21.46 -10.37
N PHE A 29 11.28 20.79 -10.56
CA PHE A 29 12.36 20.79 -9.59
C PHE A 29 13.72 20.73 -10.29
N SER A 30 14.71 21.39 -9.68
CA SER A 30 16.10 21.39 -10.14
C SER A 30 17.01 20.72 -9.12
N SER A 31 18.24 20.40 -9.52
CA SER A 31 19.24 19.77 -8.68
C SER A 31 19.58 20.57 -7.41
N SER A 32 19.31 21.88 -7.40
CA SER A 32 19.55 22.77 -6.27
C SER A 32 18.33 23.06 -5.40
N MET A 33 17.14 22.59 -5.80
CA MET A 33 15.90 22.86 -5.05
C MET A 33 15.80 22.05 -3.75
N LYS A 34 15.41 22.73 -2.69
CA LYS A 34 15.09 22.11 -1.39
C LYS A 34 13.60 21.88 -1.16
N LEU A 35 12.74 22.60 -1.88
CA LEU A 35 11.29 22.53 -1.76
C LEU A 35 10.64 22.49 -3.16
N ILE A 36 9.62 21.69 -3.34
CA ILE A 36 8.84 21.64 -4.58
C ILE A 36 7.94 22.87 -4.64
N LYS A 37 8.04 23.63 -5.74
CA LYS A 37 7.04 24.64 -6.08
C LYS A 37 5.91 23.95 -6.84
N THR A 38 4.70 23.98 -6.28
CA THR A 38 3.51 23.46 -6.94
C THR A 38 2.79 24.58 -7.66
N GLU A 39 2.57 24.40 -8.94
CA GLU A 39 1.68 25.26 -9.73
C GLU A 39 0.29 24.65 -9.74
N THR A 40 -0.51 24.93 -8.73
CA THR A 40 -1.91 24.53 -8.72
C THR A 40 -2.79 25.70 -8.35
N ASN A 41 -3.75 26.02 -9.19
CA ASN A 41 -4.72 27.07 -8.95
C ASN A 41 -6.01 26.60 -8.25
N ARG A 42 -6.11 25.31 -7.84
CA ARG A 42 -7.33 24.76 -7.20
C ARG A 42 -6.98 23.66 -6.23
N TYR A 43 -7.69 23.64 -5.10
CA TYR A 43 -7.69 22.52 -4.20
C TYR A 43 -8.33 21.29 -4.88
N ILE A 44 -7.55 20.28 -5.16
CA ILE A 44 -8.02 19.01 -5.72
C ILE A 44 -8.13 18.05 -4.55
N LYS A 45 -9.34 17.53 -4.32
CA LYS A 45 -9.49 16.39 -3.42
C LYS A 45 -8.80 15.21 -4.13
N ALA A 46 -7.58 14.93 -3.73
CA ALA A 46 -6.83 13.79 -4.26
C ALA A 46 -7.56 12.49 -3.85
N PRO A 47 -7.61 11.48 -4.71
CA PRO A 47 -8.01 10.14 -4.31
C PRO A 47 -7.04 9.62 -3.25
N THR A 48 -7.51 8.69 -2.41
CA THR A 48 -6.62 7.98 -1.51
C THR A 48 -5.61 7.20 -2.33
N ALA A 49 -4.33 7.50 -2.18
CA ALA A 49 -3.25 6.77 -2.83
C ALA A 49 -2.50 5.97 -1.77
N LEU A 50 -2.28 4.70 -2.05
CA LEU A 50 -1.57 3.78 -1.18
C LEU A 50 -0.38 3.19 -1.94
N TYR A 51 0.79 3.21 -1.32
CA TYR A 51 1.99 2.56 -1.85
C TYR A 51 2.36 1.37 -0.97
N ILE A 52 2.53 0.22 -1.59
CA ILE A 52 3.04 -0.99 -0.94
C ILE A 52 4.47 -1.21 -1.42
N PRO A 53 5.47 -1.01 -0.56
CA PRO A 53 6.88 -1.21 -0.89
C PRO A 53 7.21 -2.70 -1.06
N PRO A 54 8.38 -3.03 -1.66
CA PRO A 54 8.81 -4.41 -1.87
C PRO A 54 8.90 -5.19 -0.55
N ARG A 55 9.38 -4.53 0.50
CA ARG A 55 9.52 -5.12 1.83
C ARG A 55 8.20 -5.08 2.58
N GLU A 56 7.74 -6.22 3.04
CA GLU A 56 6.49 -6.32 3.77
C GLU A 56 6.55 -5.61 5.14
N MET A 57 5.39 -5.14 5.60
CA MET A 57 5.27 -4.29 6.79
C MET A 57 4.68 -5.01 8.01
N PHE A 58 4.00 -6.14 7.82
CA PHE A 58 3.29 -6.84 8.90
C PHE A 58 4.21 -7.27 10.04
N SER A 59 5.39 -7.82 9.72
CA SER A 59 6.35 -8.25 10.74
C SER A 59 7.02 -7.09 11.47
N LEU A 60 7.04 -5.91 10.86
CA LEU A 60 7.67 -4.71 11.39
C LEU A 60 6.70 -3.78 12.12
N PHE A 61 5.40 -4.07 12.05
CA PHE A 61 4.34 -3.12 12.42
C PHE A 61 4.37 -2.73 13.90
N ASP A 62 4.67 -3.70 14.81
CA ASP A 62 4.63 -3.46 16.25
C ASP A 62 5.63 -2.38 16.67
N GLY A 63 5.11 -1.27 17.18
CA GLY A 63 5.92 -0.12 17.59
C GLY A 63 6.51 0.75 16.46
N PHE A 64 6.36 0.37 15.17
CA PHE A 64 7.00 1.05 14.05
C PHE A 64 6.62 2.53 13.94
N ILE A 65 5.34 2.87 14.04
CA ILE A 65 4.89 4.27 13.95
C ILE A 65 5.56 5.12 15.03
N SER A 66 5.54 4.64 16.27
CA SER A 66 6.16 5.36 17.40
C SER A 66 7.68 5.47 17.26
N LEU A 67 8.33 4.44 16.74
CA LEU A 67 9.76 4.44 16.47
C LEU A 67 10.10 5.46 15.38
N TYR A 68 9.35 5.46 14.27
CA TYR A 68 9.56 6.37 13.15
C TYR A 68 9.38 7.84 13.56
N GLU A 69 8.34 8.16 14.33
CA GLU A 69 8.04 9.53 14.75
C GLU A 69 9.02 10.08 15.81
N LYS A 70 9.64 9.21 16.60
CA LYS A 70 10.50 9.62 17.73
C LYS A 70 12.00 9.43 17.49
N ARG A 71 12.39 8.73 16.45
CA ARG A 71 13.78 8.35 16.16
C ARG A 71 14.08 8.51 14.68
N GLU A 72 15.35 8.70 14.35
CA GLU A 72 15.83 8.56 12.99
C GLU A 72 15.88 7.09 12.61
N VAL A 73 15.15 6.72 11.58
CA VAL A 73 15.12 5.37 11.01
C VAL A 73 15.41 5.43 9.52
N SER A 74 16.03 4.39 8.99
CA SER A 74 16.42 4.32 7.56
C SER A 74 15.29 3.86 6.64
N PHE A 75 14.03 4.10 7.03
CA PHE A 75 12.85 3.85 6.18
C PHE A 75 12.37 5.18 5.59
N ASP A 76 11.92 5.17 4.34
CA ASP A 76 11.28 6.33 3.76
C ASP A 76 9.83 6.51 4.27
N GLU A 77 9.23 7.65 3.98
CA GLU A 77 7.90 8.02 4.47
C GLU A 77 6.79 7.07 3.99
N THR A 78 6.97 6.37 2.86
CA THR A 78 5.98 5.43 2.33
C THR A 78 5.73 4.25 3.27
N TYR A 79 6.73 3.83 4.04
CA TYR A 79 6.57 2.82 5.09
C TYR A 79 5.73 3.33 6.26
N LEU A 80 5.91 4.60 6.64
CA LEU A 80 5.09 5.22 7.68
C LEU A 80 3.62 5.35 7.23
N ASP A 81 3.39 5.77 6.00
CA ASP A 81 2.05 5.87 5.43
C ASP A 81 1.36 4.52 5.38
N LEU A 82 2.06 3.47 4.93
CA LEU A 82 1.53 2.11 4.95
C LEU A 82 1.24 1.64 6.39
N ALA A 83 2.14 1.91 7.33
CA ALA A 83 1.91 1.55 8.73
C ALA A 83 0.69 2.27 9.32
N LYS A 84 0.49 3.55 8.99
CA LYS A 84 -0.69 4.32 9.38
C LYS A 84 -1.97 3.74 8.77
N ALA A 85 -1.95 3.37 7.49
CA ALA A 85 -3.06 2.69 6.83
C ALA A 85 -3.38 1.35 7.51
N LEU A 86 -2.38 0.54 7.81
CA LEU A 86 -2.53 -0.71 8.56
C LEU A 86 -2.98 -0.51 10.02
N ASN A 87 -2.85 0.70 10.55
CA ASN A 87 -3.32 0.99 11.91
C ASN A 87 -4.83 1.17 12.01
N ALA A 88 -5.52 1.45 10.90
CA ALA A 88 -6.97 1.58 10.87
C ALA A 88 -7.65 0.27 11.31
N ALA A 89 -8.76 0.40 12.05
CA ALA A 89 -9.55 -0.74 12.47
C ALA A 89 -10.36 -1.32 11.29
N PRO A 90 -10.67 -2.62 11.28
CA PRO A 90 -11.56 -3.20 10.28
C PRO A 90 -12.91 -2.48 10.22
N LEU A 91 -13.47 -2.41 9.02
CA LEU A 91 -14.84 -1.94 8.78
C LEU A 91 -15.85 -2.77 9.56
N LYS A 92 -17.09 -2.29 9.69
CA LYS A 92 -18.18 -2.98 10.38
C LYS A 92 -19.46 -2.99 9.53
N GLY A 93 -20.34 -3.96 9.79
CA GLY A 93 -21.64 -4.09 9.12
C GLY A 93 -21.51 -4.18 7.61
N GLN A 94 -22.42 -3.57 6.88
CA GLN A 94 -22.48 -3.65 5.40
C GLN A 94 -21.17 -3.20 4.71
N ALA A 95 -20.42 -2.26 5.27
CA ALA A 95 -19.16 -1.82 4.69
C ALA A 95 -18.12 -2.94 4.75
N TYR A 96 -18.08 -3.70 5.84
CA TYR A 96 -17.23 -4.89 5.97
C TYR A 96 -17.66 -5.98 4.99
N GLU A 97 -18.95 -6.28 4.88
CA GLU A 97 -19.49 -7.30 3.96
C GLU A 97 -19.10 -6.99 2.51
N ARG A 98 -19.26 -5.74 2.06
CA ARG A 98 -18.80 -5.31 0.74
C ARG A 98 -17.29 -5.45 0.55
N SER A 99 -16.50 -5.17 1.57
CA SER A 99 -15.06 -5.33 1.49
C SER A 99 -14.65 -6.82 1.34
N ILE A 100 -15.36 -7.73 1.99
CA ILE A 100 -15.17 -9.18 1.83
C ILE A 100 -15.49 -9.64 0.41
N GLU A 101 -16.57 -9.14 -0.19
CA GLU A 101 -16.92 -9.47 -1.58
C GLU A 101 -15.79 -9.14 -2.57
N LEU A 102 -15.04 -8.05 -2.33
CA LEU A 102 -13.89 -7.67 -3.17
C LEU A 102 -12.75 -8.69 -3.14
N ILE A 103 -12.57 -9.35 -2.02
CA ILE A 103 -11.47 -10.31 -1.80
C ILE A 103 -11.94 -11.77 -1.77
N GLN A 104 -13.24 -12.02 -1.97
CA GLN A 104 -13.80 -13.37 -1.92
C GLN A 104 -13.06 -14.39 -2.80
N PRO A 105 -12.70 -14.08 -4.07
CA PRO A 105 -11.94 -15.01 -4.90
C PRO A 105 -10.60 -15.44 -4.30
N LEU A 106 -10.00 -14.58 -3.48
CA LEU A 106 -8.76 -14.88 -2.76
C LEU A 106 -9.05 -15.74 -1.53
N LEU A 107 -10.09 -15.41 -0.76
CA LEU A 107 -10.47 -16.15 0.44
C LEU A 107 -10.88 -17.59 0.08
N ASP A 108 -11.60 -17.80 -1.03
CA ASP A 108 -12.01 -19.13 -1.50
C ASP A 108 -10.81 -20.03 -1.83
N LYS A 109 -9.72 -19.44 -2.31
CA LYS A 109 -8.51 -20.18 -2.64
C LYS A 109 -7.59 -20.39 -1.43
N TRP A 110 -7.65 -19.50 -0.46
CA TRP A 110 -6.60 -19.40 0.54
C TRP A 110 -7.06 -19.54 1.99
N ASN A 111 -8.32 -19.59 2.26
CA ASN A 111 -8.93 -19.80 3.58
C ASN A 111 -8.12 -19.23 4.77
N ILE A 112 -7.59 -18.02 4.60
CA ILE A 112 -6.86 -17.30 5.64
C ILE A 112 -7.70 -16.16 6.19
N GLN A 113 -7.49 -15.86 7.46
CA GLN A 113 -8.02 -14.66 8.09
C GLN A 113 -6.88 -13.85 8.67
N VAL A 114 -7.05 -12.54 8.69
CA VAL A 114 -6.09 -11.62 9.29
C VAL A 114 -6.75 -10.90 10.44
N VAL A 115 -6.12 -10.93 11.59
CA VAL A 115 -6.61 -10.24 12.78
C VAL A 115 -5.50 -9.39 13.40
N LYS A 116 -5.90 -8.27 13.99
CA LYS A 116 -5.00 -7.39 14.73
C LYS A 116 -5.38 -7.42 16.21
N LYS A 117 -4.44 -7.82 17.08
CA LYS A 117 -4.60 -7.89 18.53
C LYS A 117 -3.38 -7.26 19.21
N ASN A 118 -3.61 -6.43 20.21
CA ASN A 118 -2.52 -5.80 20.99
C ASN A 118 -1.42 -5.18 20.11
N ASN A 119 -1.82 -4.47 19.07
CA ASN A 119 -0.94 -3.83 18.09
C ASN A 119 -0.03 -4.78 17.27
N ARG A 120 -0.37 -6.07 17.20
CA ARG A 120 0.30 -7.09 16.39
C ARG A 120 -0.66 -7.73 15.41
N PHE A 121 -0.14 -8.18 14.28
CA PHE A 121 -0.89 -8.92 13.29
C PHE A 121 -0.73 -10.43 13.48
N TYR A 122 -1.85 -11.12 13.31
CA TYR A 122 -1.92 -12.58 13.33
C TYR A 122 -2.60 -13.05 12.05
N ILE A 123 -2.12 -14.16 11.53
CA ILE A 123 -2.70 -14.85 10.38
C ILE A 123 -3.29 -16.15 10.90
N ILE A 124 -4.55 -16.39 10.60
CA ILE A 124 -5.25 -17.63 10.93
C ILE A 124 -5.33 -18.45 9.66
N GLU A 125 -4.74 -19.62 9.67
CA GLU A 125 -4.72 -20.60 8.59
C GLU A 125 -5.14 -21.96 9.15
N GLU A 126 -6.10 -22.62 8.53
CA GLU A 126 -6.65 -23.91 9.00
C GLU A 126 -7.06 -23.92 10.49
N GLY A 127 -7.57 -22.81 10.99
CA GLY A 127 -7.99 -22.65 12.39
C GLY A 127 -6.85 -22.45 13.39
N LYS A 128 -5.60 -22.40 12.93
CA LYS A 128 -4.43 -22.11 13.77
C LYS A 128 -4.01 -20.65 13.60
N GLU A 129 -3.69 -20.00 14.71
CA GLU A 129 -3.27 -18.60 14.74
C GLU A 129 -1.75 -18.51 14.87
N TYR A 130 -1.14 -17.74 13.96
CA TYR A 130 0.29 -17.48 13.94
C TYR A 130 0.57 -15.98 13.99
N GLU A 131 1.54 -15.56 14.79
CA GLU A 131 2.04 -14.19 14.70
C GLU A 131 2.66 -13.95 13.32
N ALA A 132 2.46 -12.75 12.75
CA ALA A 132 2.87 -12.45 11.39
C ALA A 132 4.36 -12.75 11.12
N HIS A 133 5.25 -12.48 12.08
CA HIS A 133 6.69 -12.71 11.90
C HIS A 133 7.08 -14.20 11.79
N LEU A 134 6.20 -15.14 12.18
CA LEU A 134 6.41 -16.58 12.07
C LEU A 134 5.93 -17.15 10.73
N VAL A 135 5.32 -16.33 9.90
CA VAL A 135 4.71 -16.75 8.63
C VAL A 135 5.59 -16.36 7.45
N ALA A 136 5.55 -17.14 6.38
CA ALA A 136 6.30 -16.84 5.15
C ALA A 136 6.00 -15.43 4.60
N GLU A 137 7.00 -14.77 4.03
CA GLU A 137 6.89 -13.38 3.56
C GLU A 137 5.80 -13.20 2.53
N GLY A 138 5.69 -14.10 1.56
CA GLY A 138 4.63 -14.05 0.56
C GLY A 138 3.23 -14.07 1.18
N LEU A 139 3.03 -14.85 2.25
CA LEU A 139 1.77 -14.90 2.97
C LEU A 139 1.50 -13.58 3.71
N ARG A 140 2.53 -12.95 4.29
CA ARG A 140 2.41 -11.62 4.91
C ARG A 140 2.06 -10.53 3.91
N LYS A 141 2.65 -10.56 2.71
CA LYS A 141 2.30 -9.62 1.61
C LYS A 141 0.81 -9.73 1.26
N MET A 142 0.30 -10.94 1.13
CA MET A 142 -1.11 -11.17 0.83
C MET A 142 -2.01 -10.75 2.00
N ALA A 143 -1.62 -11.06 3.22
CA ALA A 143 -2.32 -10.64 4.43
C ALA A 143 -2.39 -9.10 4.54
N THR A 144 -1.34 -8.39 4.12
CA THR A 144 -1.33 -6.92 4.03
C THR A 144 -2.45 -6.43 3.10
N MET A 145 -2.55 -7.00 1.89
CA MET A 145 -3.60 -6.64 0.94
C MET A 145 -5.00 -6.91 1.49
N LEU A 146 -5.21 -8.10 2.06
CA LEU A 146 -6.48 -8.45 2.70
C LEU A 146 -6.87 -7.42 3.76
N TYR A 147 -5.93 -7.09 4.64
CA TYR A 147 -6.21 -6.17 5.73
C TYR A 147 -6.53 -4.76 5.26
N LEU A 148 -5.84 -4.26 4.23
CA LEU A 148 -6.08 -2.94 3.65
C LEU A 148 -7.47 -2.83 2.97
N VAL A 149 -7.99 -3.94 2.46
CA VAL A 149 -9.37 -3.99 1.94
C VAL A 149 -10.38 -4.04 3.08
N ILE A 150 -10.20 -4.91 4.07
CA ILE A 150 -11.16 -5.07 5.17
C ILE A 150 -11.21 -3.89 6.14
N ASN A 151 -10.15 -3.08 6.20
CA ASN A 151 -10.17 -1.85 6.99
C ASN A 151 -10.59 -0.60 6.18
N GLY A 152 -10.82 -0.76 4.86
CA GLY A 152 -11.33 0.30 3.98
C GLY A 152 -10.30 1.33 3.52
N GLU A 153 -9.02 1.11 3.77
CA GLU A 153 -7.95 1.95 3.22
C GLU A 153 -7.80 1.73 1.72
N LEU A 154 -8.01 0.50 1.25
CA LEU A 154 -8.10 0.17 -0.16
C LEU A 154 -9.55 -0.10 -0.54
N LYS A 155 -10.17 0.82 -1.29
CA LYS A 155 -11.58 0.82 -1.67
C LYS A 155 -11.78 1.43 -3.05
N GLU A 156 -13.01 1.41 -3.55
CA GLU A 156 -13.38 2.08 -4.80
C GLU A 156 -12.88 3.53 -4.87
N ASN A 157 -12.38 3.92 -6.03
CA ASN A 157 -11.73 5.21 -6.30
C ASN A 157 -10.40 5.46 -5.57
N SER A 158 -9.78 4.43 -4.97
CA SER A 158 -8.41 4.48 -4.49
C SER A 158 -7.41 4.26 -5.63
N ILE A 159 -6.17 4.67 -5.39
CA ILE A 159 -5.02 4.36 -6.24
C ILE A 159 -4.06 3.47 -5.45
N LEU A 160 -3.70 2.33 -6.00
CA LEU A 160 -2.73 1.42 -5.45
C LEU A 160 -1.46 1.46 -6.30
N PHE A 161 -0.33 1.74 -5.67
CA PHE A 161 1.01 1.49 -6.21
C PHE A 161 1.59 0.30 -5.47
N TRP A 162 1.97 -0.76 -6.18
CA TRP A 162 2.56 -1.95 -5.57
C TRP A 162 3.86 -2.30 -6.26
N ASP A 163 4.94 -2.30 -5.50
CA ASP A 163 6.28 -2.59 -5.97
C ASP A 163 6.62 -4.06 -5.68
N GLU A 164 7.09 -4.77 -6.69
CA GLU A 164 7.45 -6.19 -6.67
C GLU A 164 6.39 -7.09 -5.99
N PRO A 165 5.12 -7.07 -6.44
CA PRO A 165 4.07 -7.90 -5.83
C PRO A 165 4.39 -9.40 -5.89
N GLU A 166 5.15 -9.84 -6.89
CA GLU A 166 5.55 -11.23 -7.12
C GLU A 166 6.75 -11.68 -6.26
N ALA A 167 7.53 -10.75 -5.72
CA ALA A 167 8.74 -11.08 -4.99
C ALA A 167 8.43 -11.91 -3.73
N ASN A 168 9.20 -12.99 -3.53
CA ASN A 168 9.07 -13.94 -2.43
C ASN A 168 7.73 -14.70 -2.38
N LEU A 169 6.97 -14.67 -3.48
CA LEU A 169 5.77 -15.51 -3.63
C LEU A 169 6.12 -16.90 -4.16
N ASN A 170 5.41 -17.90 -3.66
CA ASN A 170 5.36 -19.19 -4.31
C ASN A 170 4.71 -19.02 -5.71
N PRO A 171 5.21 -19.68 -6.77
CA PRO A 171 4.62 -19.59 -8.11
C PRO A 171 3.10 -19.82 -8.19
N SER A 172 2.56 -20.68 -7.32
CA SER A 172 1.10 -20.90 -7.22
C SER A 172 0.33 -19.67 -6.73
N LEU A 173 0.98 -18.78 -6.00
CA LEU A 173 0.37 -17.56 -5.46
C LEU A 173 0.40 -16.40 -6.47
N ILE A 174 1.29 -16.40 -7.43
CA ILE A 174 1.37 -15.34 -8.45
C ILE A 174 0.05 -15.23 -9.23
N SER A 175 -0.53 -16.36 -9.62
CA SER A 175 -1.84 -16.35 -10.28
C SER A 175 -2.96 -15.81 -9.39
N VAL A 176 -2.91 -16.11 -8.09
CA VAL A 176 -3.87 -15.61 -7.10
C VAL A 176 -3.76 -14.11 -6.93
N VAL A 177 -2.52 -13.58 -6.86
CA VAL A 177 -2.28 -12.13 -6.82
C VAL A 177 -2.81 -11.46 -8.09
N ALA A 178 -2.52 -12.02 -9.27
CA ALA A 178 -2.99 -11.47 -10.53
C ALA A 178 -4.53 -11.40 -10.58
N GLU A 179 -5.23 -12.46 -10.15
CA GLU A 179 -6.69 -12.47 -10.08
C GLU A 179 -7.23 -11.45 -9.09
N LEU A 180 -6.61 -11.31 -7.91
CA LEU A 180 -6.96 -10.29 -6.93
C LEU A 180 -6.84 -8.89 -7.54
N LEU A 181 -5.71 -8.57 -8.16
CA LEU A 181 -5.47 -7.26 -8.77
C LEU A 181 -6.49 -6.95 -9.88
N VAL A 182 -6.81 -7.93 -10.72
CA VAL A 182 -7.86 -7.80 -11.74
C VAL A 182 -9.22 -7.54 -11.11
N ASN A 183 -9.56 -8.25 -10.02
CA ASN A 183 -10.82 -8.05 -9.33
C ASN A 183 -10.91 -6.66 -8.68
N LEU A 184 -9.84 -6.21 -8.01
CA LEU A 184 -9.77 -4.87 -7.43
C LEU A 184 -9.92 -3.78 -8.51
N ALA A 185 -9.25 -3.95 -9.66
CA ALA A 185 -9.34 -3.02 -10.77
C ALA A 185 -10.77 -2.93 -11.36
N LYS A 186 -11.45 -4.07 -11.52
CA LYS A 186 -12.85 -4.13 -11.95
C LYS A 186 -13.80 -3.41 -10.99
N ASN A 187 -13.44 -3.34 -9.72
CA ASN A 187 -14.19 -2.65 -8.67
C ASN A 187 -13.70 -1.20 -8.42
N GLY A 188 -13.10 -0.58 -9.44
CA GLY A 188 -12.83 0.85 -9.45
C GLY A 188 -11.57 1.28 -8.70
N ILE A 189 -10.66 0.37 -8.39
CA ILE A 189 -9.33 0.70 -7.84
C ILE A 189 -8.35 0.84 -9.00
N GLN A 190 -7.70 1.97 -9.12
CA GLN A 190 -6.63 2.16 -10.11
C GLN A 190 -5.34 1.56 -9.58
N ILE A 191 -4.70 0.68 -10.37
CA ILE A 191 -3.54 -0.09 -9.92
C ILE A 191 -2.35 0.18 -10.81
N PHE A 192 -1.21 0.49 -10.19
CA PHE A 192 0.11 0.58 -10.81
C PHE A 192 1.02 -0.46 -10.17
N ILE A 193 1.68 -1.25 -10.98
CA ILE A 193 2.59 -2.32 -10.58
C ILE A 193 3.97 -2.02 -11.16
N CYS A 194 4.99 -2.17 -10.33
CA CYS A 194 6.38 -2.23 -10.74
C CYS A 194 6.88 -3.67 -10.50
N THR A 195 7.38 -4.36 -11.55
CA THR A 195 7.89 -5.74 -11.51
C THR A 195 9.27 -5.80 -12.13
#